data_12f98aa9bd351443e56ce356ea0a6125
#
_entry.id   12f98aa9bd351443e56ce356ea0a6125
#
_cell.length_a   1.000
_cell.length_b   1.000
_cell.length_c   1.000
_cell.angle_alpha   90.00
_cell.angle_beta   90.00
_cell.angle_gamma   90.00
#
_symmetry.space_group_name_H-M   'P 1'
#
loop_
_entity.id
_entity.type
_entity.pdbx_description
1 polymer ?
#
loop_
_entity_poly.entity_id
_entity_poly.type
_entity_poly.pdbx_seq_one_letter_code
_entity_poly.pdbx_strand_id
1 'polypeptide(L)'
;LFFGLLFFFTFTYLRQMIGVGIAGLSFKFIYERKLWKFVIVVLIAASFHNSALILLPVYFIPIKKYSIGAIMVLMILCLLIGVSGASSSLFEAYSSTSGLEERTTQYLEDTSGFRVAYLLEAVFFLWIILANYSKIGKDKQQIVLLNVALTFCAILLLFIRSENGGRLGWYFVLALIGTLTVVLSTSLKNVLNKLIVYAVVVFLYVRIVLGCGVLLTP
;
A
#
# COMPACT_ATOMS: atom_id res chain seq x y z
N LEU A 1 -12.56 2.99 8.63
CA LEU A 1 -11.37 2.90 7.75
C LEU A 1 -11.50 1.78 6.73
N PHE A 2 -11.89 0.55 7.14
CA PHE A 2 -12.06 -0.58 6.22
C PHE A 2 -13.01 -0.25 5.06
N PHE A 3 -14.21 0.25 5.35
CA PHE A 3 -15.19 0.63 4.32
C PHE A 3 -14.67 1.70 3.36
N GLY A 4 -13.91 2.67 3.86
CA GLY A 4 -13.38 3.74 3.03
C GLY A 4 -12.15 3.36 2.20
N LEU A 5 -11.40 2.32 2.58
CA LEU A 5 -10.13 1.99 1.95
C LEU A 5 -10.13 0.65 1.20
N LEU A 6 -10.91 -0.31 1.62
CA LEU A 6 -10.87 -1.67 1.08
C LEU A 6 -12.20 -2.24 0.61
N PHE A 7 -13.33 -1.83 1.22
CA PHE A 7 -14.61 -2.53 1.05
C PHE A 7 -15.02 -2.69 -0.42
N PHE A 8 -14.89 -1.62 -1.21
CA PHE A 8 -15.23 -1.65 -2.63
C PHE A 8 -14.42 -2.69 -3.41
N PHE A 9 -13.11 -2.76 -3.15
CA PHE A 9 -12.22 -3.68 -3.85
C PHE A 9 -12.50 -5.14 -3.53
N THR A 10 -13.10 -5.45 -2.37
CA THR A 10 -13.46 -6.83 -2.01
C THR A 10 -14.46 -7.46 -2.98
N PHE A 11 -15.32 -6.65 -3.59
CA PHE A 11 -16.29 -7.14 -4.59
C PHE A 11 -15.70 -7.20 -6.01
N THR A 12 -14.91 -6.20 -6.39
CA THR A 12 -14.41 -6.07 -7.76
C THR A 12 -13.22 -6.99 -8.05
N TYR A 13 -12.36 -7.19 -7.04
CA TYR A 13 -11.10 -7.96 -7.18
C TYR A 13 -11.01 -9.08 -6.15
N LEU A 14 -12.03 -9.93 -6.09
CA LEU A 14 -12.20 -10.94 -5.04
C LEU A 14 -10.95 -11.79 -4.78
N ARG A 15 -10.33 -12.34 -5.85
CA ARG A 15 -9.11 -13.18 -5.69
C ARG A 15 -7.97 -12.42 -5.03
N GLN A 16 -7.72 -11.20 -5.48
CA GLN A 16 -6.65 -10.37 -4.93
C GLN A 16 -6.96 -9.98 -3.48
N MET A 17 -8.22 -9.66 -3.15
CA MET A 17 -8.61 -9.30 -1.79
C MET A 17 -8.53 -10.46 -0.81
N ILE A 18 -8.86 -11.69 -1.23
CA ILE A 18 -8.58 -12.89 -0.43
C ILE A 18 -7.08 -12.99 -0.15
N GLY A 19 -6.24 -12.82 -1.19
CA GLY A 19 -4.78 -12.78 -1.04
C GLY A 19 -4.31 -11.70 -0.07
N VAL A 20 -4.86 -10.49 -0.16
CA VAL A 20 -4.56 -9.38 0.77
C VAL A 20 -4.93 -9.71 2.21
N GLY A 21 -6.12 -10.31 2.44
CA GLY A 21 -6.56 -10.73 3.76
C GLY A 21 -5.64 -11.77 4.39
N ILE A 22 -5.30 -12.81 3.63
CA ILE A 22 -4.35 -13.86 4.06
C ILE A 22 -2.96 -13.24 4.32
N ALA A 23 -2.47 -12.42 3.41
CA ALA A 23 -1.19 -11.75 3.53
C ALA A 23 -1.10 -10.87 4.78
N GLY A 24 -2.18 -10.23 5.19
CA GLY A 24 -2.25 -9.44 6.42
C GLY A 24 -1.91 -10.24 7.68
N LEU A 25 -2.23 -11.53 7.71
CA LEU A 25 -1.86 -12.43 8.81
C LEU A 25 -0.34 -12.62 8.92
N SER A 26 0.40 -12.44 7.83
CA SER A 26 1.84 -12.59 7.78
C SER A 26 2.58 -11.53 8.61
N PHE A 27 2.00 -10.35 8.83
CA PHE A 27 2.63 -9.26 9.59
C PHE A 27 2.96 -9.69 11.02
N LYS A 28 2.16 -10.57 11.61
CA LYS A 28 2.46 -11.17 12.92
C LYS A 28 3.83 -11.86 12.92
N PHE A 29 4.15 -12.58 11.88
CA PHE A 29 5.39 -13.36 11.81
C PHE A 29 6.63 -12.47 11.53
N ILE A 30 6.44 -11.24 11.04
CA ILE A 30 7.52 -10.26 10.90
C ILE A 30 7.99 -9.82 12.29
N TYR A 31 7.09 -9.38 13.19
CA TYR A 31 7.51 -8.93 14.51
C TYR A 31 7.92 -10.09 15.45
N GLU A 32 7.40 -11.31 15.21
CA GLU A 32 7.85 -12.52 15.92
C GLU A 32 9.16 -13.11 15.36
N ARG A 33 9.67 -12.58 14.22
CA ARG A 33 10.84 -13.06 13.49
C ARG A 33 10.77 -14.55 13.11
N LYS A 34 9.58 -15.02 12.71
CA LYS A 34 9.31 -16.41 12.27
C LYS A 34 9.28 -16.50 10.75
N LEU A 35 10.45 -16.51 10.08
CA LEU A 35 10.60 -16.46 8.63
C LEU A 35 9.73 -17.54 7.92
N TRP A 36 9.85 -18.81 8.33
CA TRP A 36 9.13 -19.89 7.67
C TRP A 36 7.61 -19.71 7.71
N LYS A 37 7.06 -19.29 8.85
CA LYS A 37 5.62 -19.03 8.96
C LYS A 37 5.21 -17.85 8.10
N PHE A 38 6.04 -16.80 8.03
CA PHE A 38 5.81 -15.67 7.15
C PHE A 38 5.77 -16.11 5.68
N VAL A 39 6.79 -16.86 5.22
CA VAL A 39 6.89 -17.33 3.84
C VAL A 39 5.70 -18.23 3.48
N ILE A 40 5.33 -19.19 4.35
CA ILE A 40 4.18 -20.08 4.10
C ILE A 40 2.89 -19.25 3.91
N VAL A 41 2.61 -18.28 4.77
CA VAL A 41 1.42 -17.45 4.65
C VAL A 41 1.45 -16.61 3.37
N VAL A 42 2.61 -16.04 3.00
CA VAL A 42 2.74 -15.29 1.75
C VAL A 42 2.56 -16.19 0.52
N LEU A 43 3.08 -17.43 0.55
CA LEU A 43 2.87 -18.40 -0.54
C LEU A 43 1.40 -18.84 -0.66
N ILE A 44 0.70 -19.03 0.47
CA ILE A 44 -0.75 -19.29 0.45
C ILE A 44 -1.49 -18.08 -0.14
N ALA A 45 -1.14 -16.84 0.24
CA ALA A 45 -1.72 -15.65 -0.37
C ALA A 45 -1.43 -15.59 -1.88
N ALA A 46 -0.22 -15.95 -2.31
CA ALA A 46 0.20 -15.97 -3.71
C ALA A 46 -0.55 -17.03 -4.55
N SER A 47 -1.02 -18.12 -3.95
CA SER A 47 -1.86 -19.10 -4.64
C SER A 47 -3.22 -18.52 -5.09
N PHE A 48 -3.71 -17.50 -4.41
CA PHE A 48 -4.90 -16.75 -4.85
C PHE A 48 -4.55 -15.66 -5.86
N HIS A 49 -3.41 -14.96 -5.63
CA HIS A 49 -2.95 -13.90 -6.53
C HIS A 49 -1.45 -13.67 -6.41
N ASN A 50 -0.71 -13.96 -7.49
CA ASN A 50 0.77 -13.96 -7.53
C ASN A 50 1.41 -12.67 -7.01
N SER A 51 0.76 -11.51 -7.16
CA SER A 51 1.31 -10.23 -6.68
C SER A 51 1.51 -10.17 -5.16
N ALA A 52 0.98 -11.13 -4.36
CA ALA A 52 1.28 -11.23 -2.94
C ALA A 52 2.78 -11.45 -2.64
N LEU A 53 3.54 -11.98 -3.61
CA LEU A 53 5.00 -12.18 -3.48
C LEU A 53 5.76 -10.88 -3.23
N ILE A 54 5.17 -9.71 -3.54
CA ILE A 54 5.75 -8.39 -3.23
C ILE A 54 6.00 -8.20 -1.73
N LEU A 55 5.35 -8.97 -0.87
CA LEU A 55 5.58 -8.91 0.57
C LEU A 55 6.88 -9.60 1.02
N LEU A 56 7.46 -10.50 0.23
CA LEU A 56 8.65 -11.24 0.66
C LEU A 56 9.81 -10.34 1.12
N PRO A 57 10.17 -9.27 0.41
CA PRO A 57 11.22 -8.35 0.85
C PRO A 57 10.91 -7.65 2.17
N VAL A 58 9.64 -7.48 2.53
CA VAL A 58 9.21 -6.74 3.73
C VAL A 58 9.67 -7.40 5.02
N TYR A 59 9.83 -8.73 5.02
CA TYR A 59 10.36 -9.45 6.18
C TYR A 59 11.74 -8.96 6.62
N PHE A 60 12.56 -8.53 5.65
CA PHE A 60 13.93 -8.11 5.89
C PHE A 60 14.03 -6.65 6.36
N ILE A 61 12.95 -5.90 6.36
CA ILE A 61 12.92 -4.55 6.91
C ILE A 61 13.20 -4.63 8.42
N PRO A 62 14.23 -3.93 8.94
CA PRO A 62 14.53 -3.92 10.36
C PRO A 62 13.36 -3.39 11.19
N ILE A 63 13.09 -4.03 12.35
CA ILE A 63 12.05 -3.59 13.30
C ILE A 63 12.61 -2.41 14.11
N LYS A 64 12.72 -1.25 13.49
CA LYS A 64 13.15 0.01 14.12
C LYS A 64 12.38 1.18 13.53
N LYS A 65 12.25 2.24 14.32
CA LYS A 65 11.79 3.54 13.80
C LYS A 65 12.94 4.21 13.05
N TYR A 66 12.68 4.60 11.82
CA TYR A 66 13.65 5.34 11.01
C TYR A 66 13.56 6.84 11.35
N SER A 67 14.63 7.59 11.12
CA SER A 67 14.56 9.04 11.22
C SER A 67 13.64 9.62 10.14
N ILE A 68 12.95 10.72 10.45
CA ILE A 68 12.08 11.39 9.48
C ILE A 68 12.85 11.77 8.22
N GLY A 69 14.11 12.23 8.37
CA GLY A 69 14.98 12.53 7.24
C GLY A 69 15.23 11.33 6.32
N ALA A 70 15.51 10.14 6.89
CA ALA A 70 15.70 8.94 6.10
C ALA A 70 14.41 8.52 5.36
N ILE A 71 13.24 8.66 6.00
CA ILE A 71 11.94 8.41 5.37
C ILE A 71 11.74 9.36 4.18
N MET A 72 11.98 10.67 4.38
CA MET A 72 11.80 11.66 3.32
C MET A 72 12.73 11.42 2.14
N VAL A 73 14.00 11.10 2.40
CA VAL A 73 14.97 10.75 1.34
C VAL A 73 14.47 9.53 0.55
N LEU A 74 14.02 8.47 1.25
CA LEU A 74 13.46 7.28 0.59
C LEU A 74 12.25 7.64 -0.29
N MET A 75 11.31 8.44 0.22
CA MET A 75 10.10 8.83 -0.52
C MET A 75 10.46 9.67 -1.76
N ILE A 76 11.40 10.60 -1.64
CA ILE A 76 11.89 11.40 -2.77
C ILE A 76 12.56 10.50 -3.82
N LEU A 77 13.40 9.56 -3.41
CA LEU A 77 14.03 8.60 -4.33
C LEU A 77 12.98 7.74 -5.04
N CYS A 78 11.98 7.21 -4.33
CA CYS A 78 10.88 6.47 -4.94
C CYS A 78 10.11 7.31 -5.96
N LEU A 79 9.84 8.57 -5.64
CA LEU A 79 9.17 9.50 -6.56
C LEU A 79 10.03 9.77 -7.80
N LEU A 80 11.33 10.03 -7.66
CA LEU A 80 12.23 10.27 -8.78
C LEU A 80 12.31 9.05 -9.71
N ILE A 81 12.43 7.83 -9.15
CA ILE A 81 12.43 6.58 -9.91
C ILE A 81 11.07 6.39 -10.61
N GLY A 82 9.96 6.66 -9.91
CA GLY A 82 8.62 6.55 -10.48
C GLY A 82 8.39 7.52 -11.63
N VAL A 83 8.81 8.78 -11.49
CA VAL A 83 8.67 9.81 -12.52
C VAL A 83 9.58 9.52 -13.72
N SER A 84 10.78 8.96 -13.52
CA SER A 84 11.69 8.58 -14.62
C SER A 84 11.15 7.44 -15.50
N GLY A 85 10.14 6.69 -15.03
CA GLY A 85 9.62 5.52 -15.74
C GLY A 85 10.44 4.23 -15.54
N ALA A 86 11.55 4.28 -14.81
CA ALA A 86 12.40 3.11 -14.57
C ALA A 86 11.66 1.96 -13.85
N SER A 87 10.66 2.27 -13.03
CA SER A 87 9.80 1.26 -12.39
C SER A 87 8.95 0.47 -13.39
N SER A 88 8.48 1.10 -14.45
CA SER A 88 7.73 0.45 -15.54
C SER A 88 8.63 -0.54 -16.29
N SER A 89 9.85 -0.13 -16.65
CA SER A 89 10.82 -0.99 -17.33
C SER A 89 11.23 -2.21 -16.48
N LEU A 90 11.36 -2.04 -15.17
CA LEU A 90 11.61 -3.17 -14.26
C LEU A 90 10.43 -4.14 -14.19
N PHE A 91 9.21 -3.62 -14.23
CA PHE A 91 8.01 -4.44 -14.26
C PHE A 91 7.88 -5.20 -15.58
N GLU A 92 8.21 -4.57 -16.70
CA GLU A 92 8.29 -5.18 -18.03
C GLU A 92 9.28 -6.35 -18.06
N ALA A 93 10.50 -6.11 -17.57
CA ALA A 93 11.53 -7.15 -17.51
C ALA A 93 11.11 -8.34 -16.65
N TYR A 94 10.41 -8.10 -15.54
CA TYR A 94 9.88 -9.17 -14.70
C TYR A 94 8.79 -9.98 -15.41
N SER A 95 7.89 -9.31 -16.11
CA SER A 95 6.75 -9.96 -16.77
C SER A 95 7.17 -10.79 -17.98
N SER A 96 8.13 -10.31 -18.77
CA SER A 96 8.69 -11.07 -19.91
C SER A 96 9.40 -12.34 -19.45
N THR A 97 10.05 -12.31 -18.28
CA THR A 97 10.72 -13.49 -17.71
C THR A 97 9.74 -14.50 -17.12
N SER A 98 8.55 -14.07 -16.70
CA SER A 98 7.56 -14.95 -16.04
C SER A 98 6.53 -15.59 -16.98
N GLY A 99 6.66 -15.43 -18.31
CA GLY A 99 5.75 -16.02 -19.30
C GLY A 99 4.32 -15.45 -19.28
N LEU A 100 4.14 -14.24 -18.74
CA LEU A 100 2.86 -13.55 -18.63
C LEU A 100 2.63 -12.58 -19.81
N GLU A 101 3.27 -12.82 -20.96
CA GLU A 101 3.36 -11.88 -22.08
C GLU A 101 2.01 -11.37 -22.61
N GLU A 102 1.01 -12.23 -22.77
CA GLU A 102 -0.28 -11.80 -23.34
C GLU A 102 -1.09 -10.83 -22.47
N ARG A 103 -0.95 -10.93 -21.13
CA ARG A 103 -1.63 -10.01 -20.22
C ARG A 103 -0.81 -8.74 -19.93
N THR A 104 0.50 -8.84 -20.15
CA THR A 104 1.43 -7.77 -19.83
C THR A 104 1.42 -6.68 -20.87
N THR A 105 1.27 -6.99 -22.15
CA THR A 105 1.12 -6.00 -23.23
C THR A 105 -0.09 -5.10 -23.00
N GLN A 106 -1.22 -5.66 -22.54
CA GLN A 106 -2.42 -4.90 -22.19
C GLN A 106 -2.20 -3.97 -20.98
N TYR A 107 -1.28 -4.33 -20.07
CA TYR A 107 -0.91 -3.50 -18.90
C TYR A 107 0.13 -2.42 -19.24
N LEU A 108 0.88 -2.56 -20.33
CA LEU A 108 1.91 -1.62 -20.77
C LEU A 108 1.34 -0.48 -21.61
N GLU A 109 0.27 -0.75 -22.37
CA GLU A 109 -0.44 0.27 -23.15
C GLU A 109 -1.11 1.33 -22.23
N ASP A 110 -1.42 0.98 -20.97
CA ASP A 110 -1.97 1.89 -19.96
C ASP A 110 -0.92 2.76 -19.23
N THR A 111 0.34 2.75 -19.65
CA THR A 111 1.44 3.51 -18.99
C THR A 111 1.43 5.00 -19.30
N SER A 112 0.35 5.56 -19.80
CA SER A 112 0.27 6.95 -20.22
C SER A 112 -0.23 7.87 -19.11
N GLY A 113 0.67 8.42 -18.33
CA GLY A 113 0.40 9.63 -17.57
C GLY A 113 0.74 9.56 -16.08
N PHE A 114 1.16 10.71 -15.58
CA PHE A 114 1.42 10.93 -14.15
C PHE A 114 0.10 10.87 -13.36
N ARG A 115 0.00 9.95 -12.41
CA ARG A 115 -1.20 9.74 -11.59
C ARG A 115 -1.17 10.66 -10.35
N VAL A 116 -1.64 11.88 -10.52
CA VAL A 116 -1.74 12.89 -9.44
C VAL A 116 -2.43 12.30 -8.19
N ALA A 117 -3.38 11.39 -8.38
CA ALA A 117 -4.08 10.73 -7.29
C ALA A 117 -3.14 9.93 -6.36
N TYR A 118 -2.20 9.17 -6.91
CA TYR A 118 -1.24 8.40 -6.11
C TYR A 118 -0.30 9.31 -5.33
N LEU A 119 0.09 10.44 -5.93
CA LEU A 119 0.87 11.46 -5.25
C LEU A 119 0.10 12.02 -4.04
N LEU A 120 -1.16 12.43 -4.27
CA LEU A 120 -1.99 13.00 -3.21
C LEU A 120 -2.25 11.99 -2.10
N GLU A 121 -2.53 10.74 -2.42
CA GLU A 121 -2.70 9.67 -1.44
C GLU A 121 -1.42 9.44 -0.63
N ALA A 122 -0.28 9.29 -1.29
CA ALA A 122 1.00 9.07 -0.63
C ALA A 122 1.37 10.24 0.29
N VAL A 123 1.24 11.49 -0.19
CA VAL A 123 1.53 12.69 0.59
C VAL A 123 0.59 12.82 1.78
N PHE A 124 -0.71 12.56 1.59
CA PHE A 124 -1.71 12.64 2.65
C PHE A 124 -1.43 11.63 3.77
N PHE A 125 -1.22 10.36 3.44
CA PHE A 125 -0.95 9.34 4.45
C PHE A 125 0.41 9.55 5.11
N LEU A 126 1.42 9.93 4.34
CA LEU A 126 2.73 10.28 4.87
C LEU A 126 2.64 11.46 5.84
N TRP A 127 1.91 12.51 5.51
CA TRP A 127 1.67 13.65 6.38
C TRP A 127 1.03 13.24 7.70
N ILE A 128 -0.06 12.44 7.69
CA ILE A 128 -0.71 11.97 8.91
C ILE A 128 0.25 11.15 9.77
N ILE A 129 0.99 10.23 9.16
CA ILE A 129 1.94 9.37 9.86
C ILE A 129 3.06 10.23 10.49
N LEU A 130 3.67 11.13 9.73
CA LEU A 130 4.78 11.95 10.20
C LEU A 130 4.35 12.99 11.26
N ALA A 131 3.19 13.61 11.09
CA ALA A 131 2.63 14.54 12.10
C ALA A 131 2.40 13.87 13.47
N ASN A 132 2.21 12.55 13.48
CA ASN A 132 1.98 11.78 14.71
C ASN A 132 3.14 10.81 15.03
N TYR A 133 4.29 10.99 14.36
CA TYR A 133 5.39 10.03 14.40
C TYR A 133 5.93 9.75 15.80
N SER A 134 5.99 10.76 16.67
CA SER A 134 6.45 10.62 18.05
C SER A 134 5.53 9.75 18.91
N LYS A 135 4.24 9.67 18.56
CA LYS A 135 3.20 9.01 19.37
C LYS A 135 2.91 7.57 18.92
N ILE A 136 3.34 7.17 17.72
CA ILE A 136 3.17 5.84 17.14
C ILE A 136 4.48 5.04 17.19
N GLY A 137 4.39 3.73 17.02
CA GLY A 137 5.57 2.85 17.03
C GLY A 137 6.16 2.67 18.43
N LYS A 138 5.32 2.43 19.43
CA LYS A 138 5.74 2.22 20.82
C LYS A 138 6.22 0.80 21.10
N ASP A 139 5.71 -0.17 20.36
CA ASP A 139 6.06 -1.58 20.47
C ASP A 139 6.43 -2.17 19.09
N LYS A 140 6.94 -3.39 19.09
CA LYS A 140 7.41 -4.08 17.88
C LYS A 140 6.30 -4.22 16.83
N GLN A 141 5.07 -4.49 17.26
CA GLN A 141 3.93 -4.65 16.36
C GLN A 141 3.61 -3.32 15.67
N GLN A 142 3.52 -2.23 16.43
CA GLN A 142 3.28 -0.89 15.86
C GLN A 142 4.42 -0.45 14.93
N ILE A 143 5.67 -0.79 15.24
CA ILE A 143 6.81 -0.48 14.37
C ILE A 143 6.72 -1.24 13.05
N VAL A 144 6.34 -2.52 13.08
CA VAL A 144 6.15 -3.30 11.84
C VAL A 144 5.01 -2.70 11.01
N LEU A 145 3.85 -2.44 11.62
CA LEU A 145 2.72 -1.82 10.91
C LEU A 145 3.10 -0.47 10.33
N LEU A 146 3.83 0.36 11.07
CA LEU A 146 4.33 1.66 10.61
C LEU A 146 5.25 1.52 9.40
N ASN A 147 6.25 0.63 9.46
CA ASN A 147 7.19 0.43 8.36
C ASN A 147 6.50 -0.12 7.11
N VAL A 148 5.54 -1.04 7.29
CA VAL A 148 4.72 -1.58 6.19
C VAL A 148 3.79 -0.50 5.62
N ALA A 149 3.23 0.39 6.45
CA ALA A 149 2.43 1.53 5.99
C ALA A 149 3.29 2.56 5.22
N LEU A 150 4.54 2.79 5.62
CA LEU A 150 5.47 3.62 4.87
C LEU A 150 5.84 2.98 3.52
N THR A 151 5.94 1.64 3.47
CA THR A 151 6.14 0.92 2.20
C THR A 151 4.96 1.10 1.26
N PHE A 152 3.72 1.17 1.76
CA PHE A 152 2.56 1.55 0.93
C PHE A 152 2.77 2.89 0.23
N CYS A 153 3.15 3.94 0.98
CA CYS A 153 3.42 5.26 0.40
C CYS A 153 4.56 5.20 -0.63
N ALA A 154 5.62 4.46 -0.33
CA ALA A 154 6.76 4.29 -1.24
C ALA A 154 6.34 3.61 -2.57
N ILE A 155 5.48 2.59 -2.52
CA ILE A 155 4.97 1.89 -3.71
C ILE A 155 4.10 2.82 -4.55
N LEU A 156 3.20 3.62 -3.95
CA LEU A 156 2.40 4.59 -4.71
C LEU A 156 3.28 5.59 -5.45
N LEU A 157 4.37 6.07 -4.83
CA LEU A 157 5.32 6.99 -5.45
C LEU A 157 6.18 6.30 -6.51
N LEU A 158 6.62 5.07 -6.26
CA LEU A 158 7.44 4.30 -7.19
C LEU A 158 6.69 3.97 -8.48
N PHE A 159 5.39 3.63 -8.36
CA PHE A 159 4.53 3.28 -9.49
C PHE A 159 3.58 4.40 -9.90
N ILE A 160 3.99 5.66 -9.73
CA ILE A 160 3.16 6.84 -9.99
C ILE A 160 2.69 6.96 -11.45
N ARG A 161 3.39 6.31 -12.38
CA ARG A 161 3.05 6.26 -13.81
C ARG A 161 2.35 4.97 -14.26
N SER A 162 2.14 4.01 -13.33
CA SER A 162 1.53 2.71 -13.63
C SER A 162 0.23 2.53 -12.88
N GLU A 163 -0.88 2.31 -13.59
CA GLU A 163 -2.18 2.01 -12.97
C GLU A 163 -2.14 0.72 -12.17
N ASN A 164 -1.56 -0.30 -12.78
CA ASN A 164 -1.47 -1.63 -12.18
C ASN A 164 -0.44 -1.71 -11.05
N GLY A 165 0.61 -0.89 -11.11
CA GLY A 165 1.59 -0.78 -10.03
C GLY A 165 0.98 -0.34 -8.70
N GLY A 166 -0.02 0.56 -8.73
CA GLY A 166 -0.75 0.97 -7.53
C GLY A 166 -1.48 -0.18 -6.84
N ARG A 167 -1.92 -1.20 -7.60
CA ARG A 167 -2.57 -2.40 -7.03
C ARG A 167 -1.63 -3.23 -6.16
N LEU A 168 -0.32 -3.15 -6.39
CA LEU A 168 0.67 -3.78 -5.52
C LEU A 168 0.63 -3.20 -4.11
N GLY A 169 0.28 -1.91 -3.97
CA GLY A 169 0.09 -1.25 -2.68
C GLY A 169 -1.00 -1.89 -1.81
N TRP A 170 -2.00 -2.56 -2.40
CA TRP A 170 -3.11 -3.12 -1.62
C TRP A 170 -2.70 -4.15 -0.57
N TYR A 171 -1.59 -4.87 -0.79
CA TYR A 171 -1.06 -5.80 0.22
C TYR A 171 -0.55 -5.10 1.49
N PHE A 172 -0.30 -3.82 1.42
CA PHE A 172 0.21 -3.00 2.53
C PHE A 172 -0.89 -2.19 3.21
N VAL A 173 -2.08 -2.10 2.60
CA VAL A 173 -3.17 -1.24 3.08
C VAL A 173 -3.71 -1.67 4.45
N LEU A 174 -3.67 -2.97 4.78
CA LEU A 174 -4.06 -3.44 6.13
C LEU A 174 -3.13 -2.90 7.22
N ALA A 175 -1.84 -2.80 6.95
CA ALA A 175 -0.90 -2.17 7.87
C ALA A 175 -1.11 -0.65 7.96
N LEU A 176 -1.47 -0.01 6.85
CA LEU A 176 -1.87 1.40 6.84
C LEU A 176 -3.11 1.61 7.72
N ILE A 177 -4.16 0.79 7.56
CA ILE A 177 -5.37 0.82 8.40
C ILE A 177 -5.00 0.65 9.87
N GLY A 178 -4.16 -0.34 10.21
CA GLY A 178 -3.67 -0.56 11.56
C GLY A 178 -2.93 0.66 12.12
N THR A 179 -2.02 1.25 11.34
CA THR A 179 -1.27 2.45 11.73
C THR A 179 -2.19 3.64 11.94
N LEU A 180 -3.14 3.89 11.03
CA LEU A 180 -4.12 4.97 11.14
C LEU A 180 -5.05 4.76 12.34
N THR A 181 -5.42 3.53 12.66
CA THR A 181 -6.21 3.22 13.86
C THR A 181 -5.47 3.62 15.13
N VAL A 182 -4.16 3.32 15.21
CA VAL A 182 -3.31 3.76 16.33
C VAL A 182 -3.25 5.30 16.39
N VAL A 183 -3.07 5.97 15.24
CA VAL A 183 -3.07 7.44 15.18
C VAL A 183 -4.40 8.02 15.69
N LEU A 184 -5.53 7.50 15.22
CA LEU A 184 -6.87 7.98 15.61
C LEU A 184 -7.15 7.76 17.10
N SER A 185 -6.70 6.64 17.66
CA SER A 185 -6.93 6.29 19.07
C SER A 185 -6.02 7.06 20.03
N THR A 186 -4.76 7.30 19.65
CA THR A 186 -3.74 7.83 20.57
C THR A 186 -3.42 9.31 20.38
N SER A 187 -3.52 9.82 19.16
CA SER A 187 -2.98 11.14 18.80
C SER A 187 -4.05 12.18 18.55
N LEU A 188 -5.17 11.80 17.96
CA LEU A 188 -6.21 12.73 17.60
C LEU A 188 -7.23 12.87 18.76
N LYS A 189 -6.87 13.64 19.78
CA LYS A 189 -7.80 14.01 20.85
C LYS A 189 -8.88 14.98 20.39
N ASN A 190 -8.58 15.82 19.38
CA ASN A 190 -9.51 16.79 18.83
C ASN A 190 -10.48 16.10 17.86
N VAL A 191 -11.78 16.29 18.11
CA VAL A 191 -12.86 15.76 17.25
C VAL A 191 -12.75 16.27 15.81
N LEU A 192 -12.37 17.54 15.62
CA LEU A 192 -12.20 18.14 14.30
C LEU A 192 -11.16 17.40 13.45
N ASN A 193 -10.00 17.06 14.04
CA ASN A 193 -8.97 16.33 13.32
C ASN A 193 -9.42 14.92 12.93
N LYS A 194 -10.20 14.25 13.79
CA LYS A 194 -10.83 12.96 13.44
C LYS A 194 -11.79 13.10 12.27
N LEU A 195 -12.65 14.11 12.30
CA LEU A 195 -13.60 14.38 11.23
C LEU A 195 -12.90 14.66 9.90
N ILE A 196 -11.79 15.43 9.89
CA ILE A 196 -11.00 15.68 8.68
C ILE A 196 -10.47 14.37 8.10
N VAL A 197 -9.87 13.48 8.93
CA VAL A 197 -9.38 12.18 8.47
C VAL A 197 -10.51 11.32 7.90
N TYR A 198 -11.65 11.25 8.58
CA TYR A 198 -12.81 10.51 8.07
C TYR A 198 -13.35 11.10 6.77
N ALA A 199 -13.45 12.43 6.67
CA ALA A 199 -13.93 13.10 5.46
C ALA A 199 -13.04 12.79 4.25
N VAL A 200 -11.70 12.81 4.42
CA VAL A 200 -10.77 12.45 3.35
C VAL A 200 -10.87 10.97 2.96
N VAL A 201 -10.99 10.07 3.94
CA VAL A 201 -11.17 8.64 3.65
C VAL A 201 -12.48 8.39 2.90
N VAL A 202 -13.57 9.06 3.28
CA VAL A 202 -14.85 9.00 2.56
C VAL A 202 -14.71 9.58 1.16
N PHE A 203 -14.03 10.71 0.99
CA PHE A 203 -13.78 11.31 -0.30
C PHE A 203 -13.00 10.37 -1.23
N LEU A 204 -11.92 9.74 -0.74
CA LEU A 204 -11.15 8.75 -1.51
C LEU A 204 -12.02 7.55 -1.91
N TYR A 205 -12.86 7.06 -0.99
CA TYR A 205 -13.82 5.98 -1.28
C TYR A 205 -14.80 6.37 -2.40
N VAL A 206 -15.45 7.52 -2.27
CA VAL A 206 -16.42 8.03 -3.28
C VAL A 206 -15.75 8.20 -4.62
N ARG A 207 -14.53 8.77 -4.66
CA ARG A 207 -13.76 8.94 -5.89
C ARG A 207 -13.46 7.61 -6.58
N ILE A 208 -13.08 6.56 -5.81
CA ILE A 208 -12.84 5.23 -6.36
C ILE A 208 -14.12 4.65 -6.94
N VAL A 209 -15.23 4.72 -6.21
CA VAL A 209 -16.54 4.21 -6.66
C VAL A 209 -17.01 4.90 -7.95
N LEU A 210 -16.88 6.22 -8.01
CA LEU A 210 -17.26 7.00 -9.21
C LEU A 210 -16.29 6.77 -10.38
N GLY A 211 -14.98 6.68 -10.09
CA GLY A 211 -13.95 6.45 -11.11
C GLY A 211 -14.02 5.07 -11.77
N CYS A 212 -14.54 4.07 -11.07
CA CYS A 212 -14.75 2.73 -11.62
C CYS A 212 -16.03 2.58 -12.44
N GLY A 213 -16.83 3.66 -12.62
CA GLY A 213 -18.04 3.64 -13.42
C GLY A 213 -19.20 2.81 -12.86
N VAL A 214 -19.04 2.27 -11.65
CA VAL A 214 -20.01 1.32 -11.04
C VAL A 214 -21.38 1.96 -10.78
N LEU A 215 -21.44 3.28 -10.61
CA LEU A 215 -22.69 4.00 -10.36
C LEU A 215 -23.29 4.67 -11.61
N LEU A 216 -22.62 4.60 -12.76
CA LEU A 216 -23.01 5.33 -13.98
C LEU A 216 -23.40 4.42 -15.14
N THR A 217 -23.36 3.09 -14.97
CA THR A 217 -23.95 2.17 -15.95
C THR A 217 -25.38 1.86 -15.53
N PRO A 218 -26.38 2.21 -16.36
CA PRO A 218 -27.77 1.84 -16.13
C PRO A 218 -27.96 0.32 -16.22
#